data_9eef90559c68ddf201dc32d6bc1efb4b
#
_entry.id   9eef90559c68ddf201dc32d6bc1efb4b
#
_cell.length_a   1.000
_cell.length_b   1.000
_cell.length_c   1.000
_cell.angle_alpha   90.00
_cell.angle_beta   90.00
_cell.angle_gamma   90.00
#
_symmetry.space_group_name_H-M   'P 1'
#
loop_
_entity.id
_entity.type
_entity.pdbx_description
1 polymer ?
#
loop_
_entity_poly.entity_id
_entity_poly.type
_entity_poly.pdbx_seq_one_letter_code
_entity_poly.pdbx_strand_id
1 'polypeptide(L)'
;MTMLSPIPTIDVHEAERRLREDPAGPLLIDVREANEFVEVRAPGAVLVPTSTFMTRIGELPAGRPLLVVCHVGGRSAAIVGYLTRSGRTDVVNVAGGMEAWQRAGLPVKRGPLEPGEGDIPAG
;
A
#
# COMPACT_ATOMS: atom_id res chain seq x y z
N MET A 1 -31.55 -7.38 4.25
CA MET A 1 -30.39 -7.56 3.35
C MET A 1 -29.24 -6.70 3.84
N THR A 2 -28.08 -7.29 3.99
CA THR A 2 -26.92 -6.55 4.45
C THR A 2 -26.17 -5.99 3.26
N MET A 3 -26.00 -4.69 3.24
CA MET A 3 -25.15 -4.05 2.23
C MET A 3 -23.73 -3.98 2.75
N LEU A 4 -22.77 -4.46 1.95
CA LEU A 4 -21.37 -4.30 2.31
C LEU A 4 -20.99 -2.84 2.15
N SER A 5 -20.27 -2.31 3.14
CA SER A 5 -19.74 -0.96 3.03
C SER A 5 -18.72 -0.91 1.89
N PRO A 6 -18.66 0.18 1.14
CA PRO A 6 -17.61 0.35 0.13
C PRO A 6 -16.23 0.24 0.76
N ILE A 7 -15.29 -0.30 0.01
CA ILE A 7 -13.88 -0.31 0.43
C ILE A 7 -13.39 1.13 0.47
N PRO A 8 -12.83 1.61 1.58
CA PRO A 8 -12.26 2.96 1.64
C PRO A 8 -11.18 3.09 0.57
N THR A 9 -11.31 4.09 -0.30
CA THR A 9 -10.48 4.18 -1.50
C THR A 9 -10.10 5.64 -1.77
N ILE A 10 -8.86 5.86 -2.18
CA ILE A 10 -8.37 7.15 -2.67
C ILE A 10 -7.68 6.92 -4.01
N ASP A 11 -7.50 7.97 -4.81
CA ASP A 11 -6.73 7.85 -6.05
C ASP A 11 -5.23 8.05 -5.82
N VAL A 12 -4.43 7.83 -6.86
CA VAL A 12 -2.97 7.91 -6.75
C VAL A 12 -2.49 9.33 -6.44
N HIS A 13 -3.18 10.35 -6.92
CA HIS A 13 -2.81 11.74 -6.64
C HIS A 13 -2.98 12.09 -5.16
N GLU A 14 -4.09 11.66 -4.57
CA GLU A 14 -4.34 11.85 -3.16
C GLU A 14 -3.34 11.05 -2.31
N ALA A 15 -3.04 9.82 -2.71
CA ALA A 15 -2.06 8.99 -2.00
C ALA A 15 -0.68 9.66 -2.00
N GLU A 16 -0.21 10.09 -3.16
CA GLU A 16 1.10 10.75 -3.27
C GLU A 16 1.13 12.04 -2.46
N ARG A 17 0.05 12.83 -2.51
CA ARG A 17 -0.05 14.07 -1.74
C ARG A 17 0.09 13.81 -0.25
N ARG A 18 -0.63 12.82 0.29
CA ARG A 18 -0.59 12.48 1.71
C ARG A 18 0.81 12.04 2.16
N LEU A 19 1.49 11.24 1.32
CA LEU A 19 2.84 10.78 1.63
C LEU A 19 3.85 11.94 1.60
N ARG A 20 3.70 12.84 0.65
CA ARG A 20 4.60 13.98 0.49
C ARG A 20 4.42 15.02 1.59
N GLU A 21 3.16 15.28 1.98
CA GLU A 21 2.84 16.31 2.97
C GLU A 21 3.10 15.85 4.41
N ASP A 22 3.07 14.56 4.66
CA ASP A 22 3.29 14.00 5.99
C ASP A 22 4.14 12.73 5.92
N PRO A 23 5.46 12.88 5.72
CA PRO A 23 6.34 11.72 5.54
C PRO A 23 6.40 10.76 6.74
N ALA A 24 6.09 11.25 7.94
CA ALA A 24 6.10 10.44 9.15
C ALA A 24 4.71 9.86 9.48
N GLY A 25 3.70 10.23 8.71
CA GLY A 25 2.32 9.80 8.94
C GLY A 25 1.99 8.49 8.25
N PRO A 26 1.32 8.52 7.08
CA PRO A 26 0.88 7.29 6.43
C PRO A 26 2.04 6.48 5.86
N LEU A 27 1.82 5.17 5.76
CA LEU A 27 2.72 4.25 5.07
C LEU A 27 2.05 3.79 3.79
N LEU A 28 2.82 3.74 2.70
CA LEU A 28 2.36 3.11 1.47
C LEU A 28 2.78 1.64 1.53
N ILE A 29 1.81 0.75 1.60
CA ILE A 29 2.03 -0.70 1.69
C ILE A 29 1.79 -1.28 0.30
N ASP A 30 2.86 -1.75 -0.34
CA ASP A 30 2.79 -2.41 -1.64
C ASP A 30 2.63 -3.91 -1.40
N VAL A 31 1.50 -4.46 -1.86
CA VAL A 31 1.18 -5.87 -1.62
C VAL A 31 1.42 -6.73 -2.86
N ARG A 32 2.16 -6.19 -3.85
CA ARG A 32 2.60 -6.97 -4.99
C ARG A 32 3.73 -7.91 -4.57
N GLU A 33 4.12 -8.81 -5.48
CA GLU A 33 5.23 -9.70 -5.19
C GLU A 33 6.58 -9.01 -5.38
N ALA A 34 7.64 -9.59 -4.81
CA ALA A 34 8.95 -8.96 -4.78
C ALA A 34 9.49 -8.63 -6.18
N ASN A 35 9.24 -9.50 -7.17
CA ASN A 35 9.70 -9.26 -8.53
C ASN A 35 9.02 -8.04 -9.15
N GLU A 36 7.75 -7.81 -8.87
CA GLU A 36 7.04 -6.62 -9.33
C GLU A 36 7.63 -5.35 -8.69
N PHE A 37 7.94 -5.44 -7.40
CA PHE A 37 8.47 -4.33 -6.62
C PHE A 37 9.87 -3.91 -7.10
N VAL A 38 10.72 -4.87 -7.40
CA VAL A 38 12.06 -4.60 -7.96
C VAL A 38 11.95 -3.95 -9.33
N GLU A 39 11.01 -4.39 -10.15
CA GLU A 39 10.82 -3.83 -11.49
C GLU A 39 10.45 -2.36 -11.44
N VAL A 40 9.48 -2.01 -10.60
CA VAL A 40 9.06 -0.61 -10.41
C VAL A 40 8.32 -0.48 -9.08
N ARG A 41 8.62 0.59 -8.33
CA ARG A 41 7.98 0.86 -7.05
C ARG A 41 7.87 2.35 -6.79
N ALA A 42 6.95 2.75 -5.92
CA ALA A 42 6.90 4.12 -5.43
C ALA A 42 8.01 4.32 -4.39
N PRO A 43 8.69 5.47 -4.38
CA PRO A 43 9.73 5.73 -3.37
C PRO A 43 9.14 5.65 -1.95
N GLY A 44 9.86 5.00 -1.05
CA GLY A 44 9.44 4.87 0.35
C GLY A 44 8.39 3.82 0.62
N ALA A 45 7.90 3.11 -0.39
CA ALA A 45 6.89 2.06 -0.20
C ALA A 45 7.46 0.90 0.61
N VAL A 46 6.59 0.30 1.43
CA VAL A 46 6.89 -0.88 2.23
C VAL A 46 6.32 -2.09 1.49
N LEU A 47 7.14 -3.14 1.34
CA LEU A 47 6.72 -4.34 0.61
C LEU A 47 6.21 -5.40 1.59
N VAL A 48 4.94 -5.75 1.48
CA VAL A 48 4.35 -6.88 2.20
C VAL A 48 3.54 -7.68 1.18
N PRO A 49 4.18 -8.63 0.48
CA PRO A 49 3.51 -9.36 -0.61
C PRO A 49 2.24 -10.07 -0.17
N THR A 50 1.25 -10.09 -1.05
CA THR A 50 -0.01 -10.80 -0.81
C THR A 50 0.25 -12.26 -0.38
N SER A 51 1.26 -12.91 -0.97
CA SER A 51 1.58 -14.31 -0.67
C SER A 51 1.99 -14.56 0.78
N THR A 52 2.51 -13.53 1.47
CA THR A 52 2.95 -13.63 2.87
C THR A 52 2.23 -12.67 3.79
N PHE A 53 1.23 -11.95 3.28
CA PHE A 53 0.59 -10.88 4.03
C PHE A 53 0.04 -11.35 5.37
N MET A 54 -0.68 -12.47 5.38
CA MET A 54 -1.33 -12.96 6.59
C MET A 54 -0.33 -13.35 7.68
N THR A 55 0.85 -13.84 7.32
CA THR A 55 1.87 -14.19 8.30
C THR A 55 2.59 -12.96 8.85
N ARG A 56 2.53 -11.84 8.13
CA ARG A 56 3.22 -10.60 8.49
C ARG A 56 2.30 -9.50 8.99
N ILE A 57 1.00 -9.76 9.06
CA ILE A 57 0.02 -8.75 9.42
C ILE A 57 0.28 -8.13 10.81
N GLY A 58 0.81 -8.92 11.74
CA GLY A 58 1.14 -8.42 13.09
C GLY A 58 2.32 -7.47 13.13
N GLU A 59 3.10 -7.37 12.05
CA GLU A 59 4.23 -6.44 11.96
C GLU A 59 3.81 -5.04 11.56
N LEU A 60 2.57 -4.87 11.08
CA LEU A 60 2.10 -3.56 10.60
C LEU A 60 1.95 -2.58 11.79
N PRO A 61 2.47 -1.35 11.66
CA PRO A 61 2.37 -0.36 12.74
C PRO A 61 0.91 -0.03 13.05
N ALA A 62 0.56 -0.02 14.33
CA ALA A 62 -0.80 0.28 14.77
C ALA A 62 -1.12 1.78 14.71
N GLY A 63 -0.11 2.64 14.81
CA GLY A 63 -0.31 4.08 14.94
C GLY A 63 -0.19 4.88 13.65
N ARG A 64 -0.03 4.21 12.51
CA ARG A 64 0.17 4.91 11.22
C ARG A 64 -0.90 4.47 10.23
N PRO A 65 -1.57 5.43 9.55
CA PRO A 65 -2.50 5.09 8.48
C PRO A 65 -1.82 4.28 7.38
N LEU A 66 -2.55 3.35 6.78
CA LEU A 66 -2.02 2.51 5.72
C LEU A 66 -2.70 2.82 4.39
N LEU A 67 -1.90 3.15 3.40
CA LEU A 67 -2.34 3.30 2.01
C LEU A 67 -1.88 2.03 1.30
N VAL A 68 -2.81 1.20 0.84
CA VAL A 68 -2.47 -0.13 0.30
C VAL A 68 -2.57 -0.09 -1.22
N VAL A 69 -1.50 -0.51 -1.90
CA VAL A 69 -1.39 -0.44 -3.35
C VAL A 69 -0.98 -1.80 -3.91
N CYS A 70 -1.54 -2.15 -5.09
CA CYS A 70 -1.08 -3.30 -5.86
C CYS A 70 -0.88 -2.88 -7.31
N HIS A 71 -0.98 -3.79 -8.28
CA HIS A 71 -0.78 -3.43 -9.69
C HIS A 71 -1.94 -2.60 -10.23
N VAL A 72 -3.17 -3.10 -10.11
CA VAL A 72 -4.36 -2.43 -10.66
C VAL A 72 -5.47 -2.17 -9.64
N GLY A 73 -5.31 -2.61 -8.41
CA GLY A 73 -6.26 -2.33 -7.32
C GLY A 73 -7.02 -3.53 -6.75
N GLY A 74 -6.96 -4.70 -7.38
CA GLY A 74 -7.73 -5.87 -6.94
C GLY A 74 -7.19 -6.53 -5.68
N ARG A 75 -5.90 -6.84 -5.64
CA ARG A 75 -5.26 -7.45 -4.47
C ARG A 75 -5.32 -6.52 -3.26
N SER A 76 -5.05 -5.24 -3.48
CA SER A 76 -5.06 -4.25 -2.40
C SER A 76 -6.47 -4.02 -1.85
N ALA A 77 -7.49 -3.98 -2.71
CA ALA A 77 -8.87 -3.84 -2.26
C ALA A 77 -9.29 -5.00 -1.37
N ALA A 78 -8.91 -6.23 -1.73
CA ALA A 78 -9.22 -7.41 -0.91
C ALA A 78 -8.56 -7.32 0.47
N ILE A 79 -7.31 -6.88 0.52
CA ILE A 79 -6.57 -6.72 1.78
C ILE A 79 -7.19 -5.62 2.64
N VAL A 80 -7.52 -4.47 2.06
CA VAL A 80 -8.19 -3.39 2.77
C VAL A 80 -9.53 -3.86 3.34
N GLY A 81 -10.30 -4.61 2.55
CA GLY A 81 -11.55 -5.19 3.02
C GLY A 81 -11.34 -6.11 4.23
N TYR A 82 -10.32 -6.96 4.19
CA TYR A 82 -9.99 -7.83 5.30
C TYR A 82 -9.63 -7.03 6.55
N LEU A 83 -8.72 -6.06 6.40
CA LEU A 83 -8.27 -5.23 7.52
C LEU A 83 -9.42 -4.45 8.15
N THR A 84 -10.29 -3.88 7.31
CA THR A 84 -11.46 -3.14 7.78
C THR A 84 -12.40 -4.03 8.56
N ARG A 85 -12.69 -5.23 8.06
CA ARG A 85 -13.53 -6.20 8.77
C ARG A 85 -12.91 -6.69 10.07
N SER A 86 -11.58 -6.65 10.15
CA SER A 86 -10.85 -7.02 11.37
C SER A 86 -10.76 -5.89 12.37
N GLY A 87 -11.36 -4.74 12.09
CA GLY A 87 -11.43 -3.62 13.02
C GLY A 87 -10.46 -2.48 12.76
N ARG A 88 -9.64 -2.56 11.71
CA ARG A 88 -8.72 -1.47 11.40
C ARG A 88 -9.42 -0.39 10.60
N THR A 89 -9.41 0.86 11.11
CA THR A 89 -10.17 1.96 10.51
C THR A 89 -9.32 2.95 9.72
N ASP A 90 -7.99 2.85 9.82
CA ASP A 90 -7.06 3.81 9.22
C ASP A 90 -6.37 3.22 7.98
N VAL A 91 -7.12 2.48 7.17
CA VAL A 91 -6.59 1.80 5.99
C VAL A 91 -7.44 2.14 4.78
N VAL A 92 -6.78 2.47 3.66
CA VAL A 92 -7.46 2.78 2.40
C VAL A 92 -6.78 2.08 1.23
N ASN A 93 -7.57 1.78 0.21
CA ASN A 93 -7.08 1.23 -1.05
C ASN A 93 -6.69 2.38 -1.99
N VAL A 94 -5.57 2.22 -2.69
CA VAL A 94 -5.16 3.17 -3.72
C VAL A 94 -5.70 2.67 -5.07
N ALA A 95 -6.72 3.33 -5.57
CA ALA A 95 -7.41 2.94 -6.80
C ALA A 95 -6.46 2.97 -8.01
N GLY A 96 -6.57 1.96 -8.85
CA GLY A 96 -5.76 1.86 -10.06
C GLY A 96 -4.33 1.39 -9.84
N GLY A 97 -3.87 1.35 -8.59
CA GLY A 97 -2.59 0.78 -8.23
C GLY A 97 -1.38 1.42 -8.90
N MET A 98 -0.31 0.64 -9.02
CA MET A 98 0.93 1.12 -9.64
C MET A 98 0.77 1.43 -11.13
N GLU A 99 -0.18 0.80 -11.80
CA GLU A 99 -0.47 1.16 -13.20
C GLU A 99 -0.95 2.62 -13.28
N ALA A 100 -1.92 3.01 -12.46
CA ALA A 100 -2.41 4.40 -12.42
C ALA A 100 -1.31 5.35 -11.93
N TRP A 101 -0.51 4.93 -10.96
CA TRP A 101 0.61 5.71 -10.43
C TRP A 101 1.59 6.09 -11.54
N GLN A 102 1.99 5.11 -12.35
CA GLN A 102 2.91 5.33 -13.46
C GLN A 102 2.28 6.17 -14.58
N ARG A 103 1.01 5.91 -14.89
CA ARG A 103 0.28 6.66 -15.93
C ARG A 103 0.16 8.14 -15.54
N ALA A 104 0.05 8.43 -14.25
CA ALA A 104 -0.02 9.80 -13.74
C ALA A 104 1.36 10.49 -13.71
N GLY A 105 2.43 9.79 -14.01
CA GLY A 105 3.78 10.35 -14.00
C GLY A 105 4.33 10.59 -12.60
N LEU A 106 3.79 9.92 -11.58
CA LEU A 106 4.25 10.09 -10.20
C LEU A 106 5.61 9.39 -10.00
N PRO A 107 6.40 9.81 -9.00
CA PRO A 107 7.76 9.30 -8.83
C PRO A 107 7.82 7.78 -8.66
N VAL A 108 8.78 7.15 -9.34
CA VAL A 108 9.04 5.70 -9.21
C VAL A 108 10.54 5.45 -9.11
N LYS A 109 10.87 4.29 -8.55
CA LYS A 109 12.22 3.73 -8.54
C LYS A 109 12.19 2.39 -9.23
N ARG A 110 13.30 2.00 -9.86
CA ARG A 110 13.44 0.73 -10.59
C ARG A 110 14.76 0.09 -10.25
N GLY A 111 14.79 -1.24 -10.32
CA GLY A 111 16.01 -2.01 -10.16
C GLY A 111 16.28 -2.46 -8.73
N PRO A 112 17.50 -2.95 -8.46
CA PRO A 112 17.83 -3.55 -7.16
C PRO A 112 17.49 -2.64 -5.98
N LEU A 113 17.04 -3.26 -4.90
CA LEU A 113 16.67 -2.53 -3.68
C LEU A 113 17.92 -2.07 -2.92
N GLU A 114 17.82 -0.87 -2.35
CA GLU A 114 18.81 -0.42 -1.38
C GLU A 114 18.65 -1.20 -0.08
N PRO A 115 19.72 -1.31 0.76
CA PRO A 115 19.58 -1.96 2.06
C PRO A 115 18.44 -1.36 2.88
N GLY A 116 17.54 -2.20 3.38
CA GLY A 116 16.38 -1.77 4.16
C GLY A 116 15.22 -1.23 3.36
N GLU A 117 15.37 -1.04 2.06
CA GLU A 117 14.29 -0.55 1.22
C GLU A 117 13.14 -1.58 1.16
N GLY A 118 11.92 -1.11 1.41
CA GLY A 118 10.76 -1.98 1.42
C GLY A 118 10.45 -2.60 2.79
N ASP A 119 11.36 -2.49 3.75
CA ASP A 119 11.14 -3.07 5.08
C ASP A 119 10.09 -2.28 5.87
N ILE A 120 9.33 -3.00 6.71
CA ILE A 120 8.38 -2.36 7.62
C ILE A 120 9.18 -1.57 8.66
N PRO A 121 8.88 -0.27 8.86
CA PRO A 121 9.59 0.51 9.85
C PRO A 121 9.41 -0.06 11.26
N ALA A 122 10.45 0.02 12.08
CA ALA A 122 10.37 -0.35 13.49
C ALA A 122 9.36 0.55 14.19
N GLY A 123 8.44 -0.05 14.90
CA GLY A 123 7.26 0.51 15.47
C GLY A 123 7.22 1.60 16.42
#